data_92b61fe83ecfea298773d6523a4e5428
#
_entry.id   92b61fe83ecfea298773d6523a4e5428
#
_cell.length_a   1.000
_cell.length_b   1.000
_cell.length_c   1.000
_cell.angle_alpha   90.00
_cell.angle_beta   90.00
_cell.angle_gamma   90.00
#
_symmetry.space_group_name_H-M   'P 1'
#
loop_
_entity.id
_entity.type
_entity.pdbx_description
1 polymer ?
#
loop_
_entity_poly.entity_id
_entity_poly.type
_entity_poly.pdbx_seq_one_letter_code
_entity_poly.pdbx_strand_id
1 'polypeptide(L)'
;MPLPAVVAALGIAQIVSWGTLFYTIAVLGTAMREAIGVSEVVLHGAYSAGLLVSGLLAPTVGRRIDARGGRGTLATGSLLAALACVALAAVQGPVTLAAAWLLAGAAMALTLYDPAFATLHHVAGVRYRASVTALTLFGGFASTVFWPLSQWLLEREGFRTAFLAYAVLHVAVCLPLHLLCVPGTVAAHGDADAGAALAPAREPPPPSALAWLAGALVFGAFAASAISAHLVTLLTAGGRGIGEAVLIGMLFGPMQVVGRLMEFAFARRVSAIAAGTIAFAALAVALALLTQVRGDFALAALFAGLYGFANGVLTIARGTVPAELFGRRAYGTLLGRLARPQLVARALAPFALAAVITIDPDRSLALVTLAVGGVVAFLAYRRAVR
;
A
#
# COMPACT_ATOMS: atom_id res chain seq x y z
N MET A 1 23.83 2.55 15.74
CA MET A 1 22.69 1.69 16.13
C MET A 1 22.81 0.32 15.49
N PRO A 2 22.48 -0.78 16.19
CA PRO A 2 22.44 -2.12 15.59
C PRO A 2 21.29 -2.18 14.55
N LEU A 3 21.52 -2.90 13.45
CA LEU A 3 20.55 -3.02 12.35
C LEU A 3 19.13 -3.47 12.79
N PRO A 4 18.97 -4.43 13.73
CA PRO A 4 17.64 -4.80 14.20
C PRO A 4 16.86 -3.63 14.83
N ALA A 5 17.55 -2.74 15.56
CA ALA A 5 16.91 -1.57 16.16
C ALA A 5 16.46 -0.54 15.08
N VAL A 6 17.27 -0.35 14.03
CA VAL A 6 16.90 0.50 12.89
C VAL A 6 15.66 -0.07 12.19
N VAL A 7 15.64 -1.39 11.94
CA VAL A 7 14.49 -2.07 11.30
C VAL A 7 13.24 -1.96 12.16
N ALA A 8 13.34 -2.17 13.47
CA ALA A 8 12.21 -2.05 14.39
C ALA A 8 11.68 -0.61 14.46
N ALA A 9 12.56 0.37 14.55
CA ALA A 9 12.20 1.79 14.58
C ALA A 9 11.47 2.22 13.29
N LEU A 10 12.04 1.86 12.13
CA LEU A 10 11.38 2.09 10.85
C LEU A 10 10.06 1.32 10.74
N GLY A 11 10.00 0.08 11.26
CA GLY A 11 8.80 -0.75 11.27
C GLY A 11 7.65 -0.12 12.04
N ILE A 12 7.91 0.36 13.25
CA ILE A 12 6.92 1.09 14.06
C ILE A 12 6.45 2.34 13.33
N ALA A 13 7.38 3.12 12.78
CA ALA A 13 7.04 4.31 11.99
C ALA A 13 6.22 3.97 10.73
N GLN A 14 6.44 2.81 10.10
CA GLN A 14 5.60 2.33 8.99
C GLN A 14 4.16 2.01 9.45
N ILE A 15 3.97 1.34 10.60
CA ILE A 15 2.63 1.08 11.14
C ILE A 15 1.87 2.40 11.29
N VAL A 16 2.51 3.40 11.92
CA VAL A 16 1.89 4.72 12.13
C VAL A 16 1.63 5.43 10.80
N SER A 17 2.62 5.53 9.92
CA SER A 17 2.50 6.31 8.69
C SER A 17 1.48 5.72 7.70
N TRP A 18 1.44 4.38 7.53
CA TRP A 18 0.41 3.73 6.71
C TRP A 18 -0.97 3.87 7.33
N GLY A 19 -1.08 3.71 8.65
CA GLY A 19 -2.33 3.81 9.38
C GLY A 19 -2.97 5.19 9.28
N THR A 20 -2.18 6.23 9.53
CA THR A 20 -2.67 7.60 9.66
C THR A 20 -2.78 8.37 8.34
N LEU A 21 -1.97 8.04 7.34
CA LEU A 21 -1.95 8.75 6.06
C LEU A 21 -2.65 7.98 4.93
N PHE A 22 -2.51 6.65 4.89
CA PHE A 22 -3.05 5.87 3.78
C PHE A 22 -4.37 5.18 4.11
N TYR A 23 -4.45 4.47 5.25
CA TYR A 23 -5.65 3.68 5.59
C TYR A 23 -6.77 4.49 6.24
N THR A 24 -6.48 5.67 6.74
CA THR A 24 -7.42 6.50 7.49
C THR A 24 -8.67 6.91 6.70
N ILE A 25 -8.54 7.08 5.37
CA ILE A 25 -9.65 7.48 4.48
C ILE A 25 -10.81 6.47 4.52
N ALA A 26 -10.51 5.20 4.70
CA ALA A 26 -11.51 4.13 4.73
C ALA A 26 -12.47 4.24 5.93
N VAL A 27 -11.99 4.78 7.05
CA VAL A 27 -12.76 4.87 8.30
C VAL A 27 -13.25 6.30 8.54
N LEU A 28 -12.36 7.30 8.40
CA LEU A 28 -12.71 8.69 8.70
C LEU A 28 -13.33 9.44 7.52
N GLY A 29 -13.22 8.90 6.29
CA GLY A 29 -13.61 9.59 5.06
C GLY A 29 -15.10 10.00 5.04
N THR A 30 -16.01 9.11 5.43
CA THR A 30 -17.44 9.39 5.45
C THR A 30 -17.77 10.53 6.42
N ALA A 31 -17.24 10.48 7.64
CA ALA A 31 -17.47 11.53 8.63
C ALA A 31 -16.89 12.88 8.19
N MET A 32 -15.71 12.89 7.55
CA MET A 32 -15.15 14.11 6.95
C MET A 32 -16.07 14.66 5.87
N ARG A 33 -16.50 13.81 4.93
CA ARG A 33 -17.37 14.16 3.82
C ARG A 33 -18.66 14.83 4.29
N GLU A 34 -19.31 14.22 5.27
CA GLU A 34 -20.57 14.71 5.85
C GLU A 34 -20.39 16.03 6.58
N ALA A 35 -19.31 16.17 7.36
CA ALA A 35 -19.04 17.37 8.13
C ALA A 35 -18.73 18.61 7.27
N ILE A 36 -18.16 18.42 6.09
CA ILE A 36 -17.78 19.54 5.18
C ILE A 36 -18.70 19.67 3.96
N GLY A 37 -19.71 18.79 3.81
CA GLY A 37 -20.73 18.86 2.77
C GLY A 37 -20.20 18.63 1.36
N VAL A 38 -19.19 17.75 1.17
CA VAL A 38 -18.65 17.44 -0.15
C VAL A 38 -19.14 16.08 -0.66
N SER A 39 -19.08 15.88 -1.99
CA SER A 39 -19.40 14.58 -2.59
C SER A 39 -18.29 13.54 -2.35
N GLU A 40 -18.63 12.28 -2.47
CA GLU A 40 -17.68 11.17 -2.38
C GLU A 40 -16.56 11.27 -3.43
N VAL A 41 -16.92 11.74 -4.63
CA VAL A 41 -15.98 11.98 -5.73
C VAL A 41 -14.97 13.07 -5.37
N VAL A 42 -15.40 14.15 -4.72
CA VAL A 42 -14.52 15.24 -4.27
C VAL A 42 -13.58 14.76 -3.16
N LEU A 43 -14.09 14.01 -2.18
CA LEU A 43 -13.27 13.44 -1.10
C LEU A 43 -12.16 12.54 -1.66
N HIS A 44 -12.55 11.54 -2.45
CA HIS A 44 -11.60 10.57 -3.00
C HIS A 44 -10.74 11.15 -4.12
N GLY A 45 -11.22 12.19 -4.82
CA GLY A 45 -10.44 12.96 -5.77
C GLY A 45 -9.28 13.70 -5.10
N ALA A 46 -9.54 14.35 -3.96
CA ALA A 46 -8.52 15.01 -3.16
C ALA A 46 -7.48 14.01 -2.63
N TYR A 47 -7.93 12.87 -2.11
CA TYR A 47 -7.05 11.77 -1.66
C TYR A 47 -6.19 11.21 -2.82
N SER A 48 -6.80 10.97 -3.97
CA SER A 48 -6.11 10.51 -5.19
C SER A 48 -5.05 11.49 -5.67
N ALA A 49 -5.34 12.80 -5.60
CA ALA A 49 -4.37 13.85 -5.90
C ALA A 49 -3.17 13.80 -4.94
N GLY A 50 -3.40 13.54 -3.65
CA GLY A 50 -2.35 13.29 -2.67
C GLY A 50 -1.49 12.07 -3.03
N LEU A 51 -2.10 10.94 -3.40
CA LEU A 51 -1.37 9.75 -3.84
C LEU A 51 -0.52 10.04 -5.09
N LEU A 52 -1.03 10.83 -6.02
CA LEU A 52 -0.28 11.24 -7.21
C LEU A 52 0.94 12.08 -6.84
N VAL A 53 0.78 13.06 -5.93
CA VAL A 53 1.90 13.87 -5.40
C VAL A 53 2.95 12.97 -4.75
N SER A 54 2.53 11.98 -3.95
CA SER A 54 3.44 11.02 -3.34
C SER A 54 4.30 10.32 -4.39
N GLY A 55 3.69 9.83 -5.44
CA GLY A 55 4.42 9.16 -6.51
C GLY A 55 5.34 10.08 -7.30
N LEU A 56 4.90 11.30 -7.63
CA LEU A 56 5.70 12.26 -8.38
C LEU A 56 6.95 12.70 -7.59
N LEU A 57 6.85 12.81 -6.27
CA LEU A 57 7.96 13.17 -5.40
C LEU A 57 8.93 12.02 -5.11
N ALA A 58 8.50 10.76 -5.23
CA ALA A 58 9.29 9.58 -4.85
C ALA A 58 10.70 9.55 -5.49
N PRO A 59 10.92 9.85 -6.78
CA PRO A 59 12.27 9.86 -7.36
C PRO A 59 13.18 10.95 -6.76
N THR A 60 12.61 12.10 -6.42
CA THR A 60 13.37 13.22 -5.81
C THR A 60 13.75 12.89 -4.37
N VAL A 61 12.84 12.27 -3.63
CA VAL A 61 13.08 11.78 -2.27
C VAL A 61 14.17 10.70 -2.28
N GLY A 62 14.11 9.75 -3.21
CA GLY A 62 15.14 8.72 -3.37
C GLY A 62 16.52 9.34 -3.57
N ARG A 63 16.68 10.23 -4.55
CA ARG A 63 17.96 10.95 -4.79
C ARG A 63 18.46 11.70 -3.56
N ARG A 64 17.56 12.31 -2.79
CA ARG A 64 17.95 13.01 -1.56
C ARG A 64 18.48 12.05 -0.49
N ILE A 65 17.86 10.86 -0.37
CA ILE A 65 18.33 9.81 0.56
C ILE A 65 19.69 9.27 0.11
N ASP A 66 19.87 9.02 -1.19
CA ASP A 66 21.15 8.57 -1.75
C ASP A 66 22.27 9.58 -1.49
N ALA A 67 21.98 10.88 -1.58
CA ALA A 67 22.97 11.93 -1.39
C ALA A 67 23.25 12.27 0.09
N ARG A 68 22.26 12.20 0.97
CA ARG A 68 22.32 12.76 2.33
C ARG A 68 21.92 11.78 3.45
N GLY A 69 21.59 10.53 3.11
CA GLY A 69 21.04 9.55 4.05
C GLY A 69 19.56 9.76 4.38
N GLY A 70 18.97 8.75 5.03
CA GLY A 70 17.54 8.70 5.28
C GLY A 70 17.06 9.53 6.48
N ARG A 71 17.90 9.74 7.50
CA ARG A 71 17.51 10.37 8.78
C ARG A 71 16.76 11.69 8.59
N GLY A 72 17.38 12.65 7.91
CA GLY A 72 16.81 13.98 7.71
C GLY A 72 15.56 13.97 6.85
N THR A 73 15.50 13.09 5.83
CA THR A 73 14.34 12.94 4.94
C THR A 73 13.15 12.37 5.70
N LEU A 74 13.33 11.28 6.44
CA LEU A 74 12.28 10.64 7.23
C LEU A 74 11.80 11.53 8.39
N ALA A 75 12.71 12.24 9.07
CA ALA A 75 12.36 13.21 10.12
C ALA A 75 11.53 14.38 9.56
N THR A 76 11.95 14.95 8.42
CA THR A 76 11.14 15.98 7.71
C THR A 76 9.77 15.41 7.33
N GLY A 77 9.72 14.14 6.88
CA GLY A 77 8.48 13.45 6.59
C GLY A 77 7.55 13.33 7.78
N SER A 78 8.08 13.02 8.99
CA SER A 78 7.28 12.96 10.22
C SER A 78 6.66 14.32 10.59
N LEU A 79 7.44 15.41 10.47
CA LEU A 79 6.93 16.76 10.72
C LEU A 79 5.85 17.15 9.69
N LEU A 80 6.09 16.83 8.41
CA LEU A 80 5.13 17.09 7.35
C LEU A 80 3.86 16.25 7.52
N ALA A 81 3.96 15.01 7.99
CA ALA A 81 2.83 14.14 8.32
C ALA A 81 2.00 14.70 9.48
N ALA A 82 2.67 15.18 10.54
CA ALA A 82 1.99 15.85 11.64
C ALA A 82 1.23 17.10 11.14
N LEU A 83 1.87 17.94 10.33
CA LEU A 83 1.24 19.13 9.74
C LEU A 83 0.07 18.75 8.82
N ALA A 84 0.20 17.70 8.02
CA ALA A 84 -0.88 17.19 7.19
C ALA A 84 -2.07 16.70 8.01
N CYS A 85 -1.83 16.00 9.12
CA CYS A 85 -2.87 15.57 10.04
C CYS A 85 -3.58 16.79 10.69
N VAL A 86 -2.83 17.82 11.10
CA VAL A 86 -3.43 19.06 11.59
C VAL A 86 -4.27 19.75 10.50
N ALA A 87 -3.77 19.81 9.27
CA ALA A 87 -4.52 20.35 8.14
C ALA A 87 -5.81 19.56 7.86
N LEU A 88 -5.76 18.20 7.94
CA LEU A 88 -6.93 17.33 7.79
C LEU A 88 -7.94 17.51 8.95
N ALA A 89 -7.48 17.78 10.17
CA ALA A 89 -8.35 18.14 11.28
C ALA A 89 -9.05 19.47 11.07
N ALA A 90 -8.43 20.41 10.37
CA ALA A 90 -8.92 21.79 10.16
C ALA A 90 -9.73 21.97 8.87
N VAL A 91 -10.03 20.90 8.12
CA VAL A 91 -10.78 21.02 6.85
C VAL A 91 -12.17 21.62 7.04
N GLN A 92 -12.55 22.55 6.14
CA GLN A 92 -13.82 23.24 6.18
C GLN A 92 -14.58 23.19 4.84
N GLY A 93 -13.91 22.73 3.76
CA GLY A 93 -14.50 22.69 2.42
C GLY A 93 -13.55 22.06 1.41
N PRO A 94 -13.94 22.02 0.12
CA PRO A 94 -13.21 21.27 -0.90
C PRO A 94 -11.78 21.77 -1.14
N VAL A 95 -11.53 23.08 -1.03
CA VAL A 95 -10.19 23.65 -1.25
C VAL A 95 -9.24 23.26 -0.11
N THR A 96 -9.66 23.41 1.13
CA THR A 96 -8.86 23.02 2.31
C THR A 96 -8.65 21.51 2.36
N LEU A 97 -9.64 20.73 1.93
CA LEU A 97 -9.54 19.26 1.80
C LEU A 97 -8.46 18.89 0.76
N ALA A 98 -8.50 19.49 -0.42
CA ALA A 98 -7.51 19.23 -1.48
C ALA A 98 -6.10 19.62 -1.00
N ALA A 99 -5.93 20.80 -0.42
CA ALA A 99 -4.64 21.26 0.10
C ALA A 99 -4.09 20.31 1.19
N ALA A 100 -4.94 19.86 2.13
CA ALA A 100 -4.54 18.92 3.18
C ALA A 100 -4.11 17.57 2.62
N TRP A 101 -4.83 17.01 1.63
CA TRP A 101 -4.44 15.76 0.99
C TRP A 101 -3.20 15.87 0.10
N LEU A 102 -2.97 17.00 -0.58
CA LEU A 102 -1.72 17.24 -1.30
C LEU A 102 -0.52 17.24 -0.33
N LEU A 103 -0.69 17.89 0.82
CA LEU A 103 0.30 17.90 1.89
C LEU A 103 0.54 16.50 2.46
N ALA A 104 -0.53 15.73 2.71
CA ALA A 104 -0.45 14.34 3.13
C ALA A 104 0.29 13.47 2.10
N GLY A 105 0.04 13.70 0.81
CA GLY A 105 0.75 13.03 -0.27
C GLY A 105 2.25 13.31 -0.27
N ALA A 106 2.65 14.56 -0.03
CA ALA A 106 4.05 14.91 0.14
C ALA A 106 4.67 14.22 1.39
N ALA A 107 3.93 14.15 2.49
CA ALA A 107 4.34 13.40 3.68
C ALA A 107 4.49 11.90 3.40
N MET A 108 3.54 11.29 2.67
CA MET A 108 3.61 9.88 2.24
C MET A 108 4.88 9.59 1.44
N ALA A 109 5.27 10.49 0.53
CA ALA A 109 6.51 10.35 -0.25
C ALA A 109 7.76 10.27 0.62
N LEU A 110 7.75 10.89 1.81
CA LEU A 110 8.89 10.96 2.70
C LEU A 110 8.85 9.92 3.83
N THR A 111 7.71 9.23 4.06
CA THR A 111 7.55 8.38 5.25
C THR A 111 7.17 6.93 4.96
N LEU A 112 6.56 6.62 3.79
CA LEU A 112 6.10 5.26 3.49
C LEU A 112 7.26 4.33 3.06
N TYR A 113 6.96 3.22 2.40
CA TYR A 113 7.96 2.18 2.12
C TYR A 113 9.15 2.64 1.29
N ASP A 114 8.95 3.48 0.26
CA ASP A 114 10.00 3.81 -0.69
C ASP A 114 11.20 4.50 0.00
N PRO A 115 11.02 5.57 0.82
CA PRO A 115 12.12 6.17 1.56
C PRO A 115 12.69 5.25 2.64
N ALA A 116 11.88 4.40 3.27
CA ALA A 116 12.37 3.45 4.26
C ALA A 116 13.25 2.36 3.61
N PHE A 117 12.89 1.86 2.43
CA PHE A 117 13.69 0.91 1.66
C PHE A 117 15.00 1.53 1.18
N ALA A 118 14.94 2.75 0.63
CA ALA A 118 16.15 3.49 0.25
C ALA A 118 17.09 3.66 1.46
N THR A 119 16.56 4.01 2.62
CA THR A 119 17.33 4.14 3.85
C THR A 119 17.96 2.80 4.28
N LEU A 120 17.18 1.70 4.26
CA LEU A 120 17.68 0.37 4.58
C LEU A 120 18.76 -0.10 3.59
N HIS A 121 18.68 0.29 2.32
CA HIS A 121 19.71 -0.03 1.34
C HIS A 121 21.08 0.47 1.78
N HIS A 122 21.16 1.68 2.32
CA HIS A 122 22.39 2.27 2.80
C HIS A 122 22.93 1.70 4.12
N VAL A 123 22.08 1.06 4.95
CA VAL A 123 22.50 0.62 6.29
C VAL A 123 22.52 -0.90 6.47
N ALA A 124 21.87 -1.67 5.62
CA ALA A 124 21.69 -3.10 5.83
C ALA A 124 22.71 -3.99 5.09
N GLY A 125 23.37 -3.48 4.04
CA GLY A 125 24.35 -4.23 3.26
C GLY A 125 23.79 -5.59 2.80
N VAL A 126 24.54 -6.66 3.04
CA VAL A 126 24.14 -8.04 2.66
C VAL A 126 22.82 -8.50 3.30
N ARG A 127 22.39 -7.88 4.39
CA ARG A 127 21.13 -8.17 5.09
C ARG A 127 19.94 -7.35 4.57
N TYR A 128 20.11 -6.58 3.49
CA TYR A 128 19.06 -5.71 2.95
C TYR A 128 17.74 -6.45 2.70
N ARG A 129 17.79 -7.58 1.98
CA ARG A 129 16.59 -8.35 1.67
C ARG A 129 15.82 -8.79 2.94
N ALA A 130 16.51 -9.32 3.93
CA ALA A 130 15.91 -9.71 5.20
C ALA A 130 15.33 -8.52 5.97
N SER A 131 16.03 -7.37 5.93
CA SER A 131 15.56 -6.14 6.57
C SER A 131 14.31 -5.57 5.92
N VAL A 132 14.21 -5.58 4.59
CA VAL A 132 13.01 -5.18 3.85
C VAL A 132 11.84 -6.11 4.17
N THR A 133 12.07 -7.43 4.20
CA THR A 133 11.04 -8.40 4.58
C THR A 133 10.53 -8.10 5.99
N ALA A 134 11.43 -7.96 6.97
CA ALA A 134 11.04 -7.63 8.34
C ALA A 134 10.25 -6.32 8.43
N LEU A 135 10.71 -5.25 7.75
CA LEU A 135 10.02 -3.97 7.70
C LEU A 135 8.60 -4.10 7.14
N THR A 136 8.43 -4.87 6.07
CA THR A 136 7.12 -5.06 5.44
C THR A 136 6.17 -5.89 6.30
N LEU A 137 6.69 -6.75 7.18
CA LEU A 137 5.87 -7.44 8.17
C LEU A 137 5.25 -6.44 9.16
N PHE A 138 6.04 -5.49 9.69
CA PHE A 138 5.49 -4.43 10.54
C PHE A 138 4.38 -3.64 9.82
N GLY A 139 4.66 -3.12 8.64
CA GLY A 139 3.66 -2.32 7.90
C GLY A 139 2.41 -3.11 7.49
N GLY A 140 2.50 -4.45 7.45
CA GLY A 140 1.35 -5.32 7.26
C GLY A 140 0.30 -5.20 8.36
N PHE A 141 0.70 -4.84 9.58
CA PHE A 141 -0.21 -4.65 10.71
C PHE A 141 -0.84 -3.24 10.79
N ALA A 142 -0.51 -2.33 9.88
CA ALA A 142 -1.00 -0.95 9.94
C ALA A 142 -2.53 -0.87 9.94
N SER A 143 -3.22 -1.58 9.04
CA SER A 143 -4.69 -1.63 9.01
C SER A 143 -5.28 -2.32 10.24
N THR A 144 -4.63 -3.38 10.73
CA THR A 144 -5.05 -4.12 11.94
C THR A 144 -5.07 -3.23 13.17
N VAL A 145 -4.09 -2.33 13.30
CA VAL A 145 -3.98 -1.41 14.44
C VAL A 145 -4.85 -0.17 14.22
N PHE A 146 -4.74 0.46 13.05
CA PHE A 146 -5.30 1.80 12.86
C PHE A 146 -6.77 1.82 12.44
N TRP A 147 -7.34 0.80 11.86
CA TRP A 147 -8.77 0.80 11.57
C TRP A 147 -9.61 0.79 12.85
N PRO A 148 -9.41 -0.13 13.82
CA PRO A 148 -10.15 -0.08 15.09
C PRO A 148 -9.81 1.16 15.92
N LEU A 149 -8.55 1.62 15.92
CA LEU A 149 -8.19 2.85 16.61
C LEU A 149 -8.89 4.07 16.00
N SER A 150 -8.93 4.15 14.66
CA SER A 150 -9.64 5.22 13.95
C SER A 150 -11.13 5.20 14.25
N GLN A 151 -11.74 4.01 14.25
CA GLN A 151 -13.16 3.87 14.56
C GLN A 151 -13.46 4.27 15.99
N TRP A 152 -12.66 3.81 16.95
CA TRP A 152 -12.82 4.16 18.35
C TRP A 152 -12.68 5.68 18.61
N LEU A 153 -11.68 6.33 17.98
CA LEU A 153 -11.51 7.78 18.08
C LEU A 153 -12.66 8.53 17.43
N LEU A 154 -13.13 8.05 16.27
CA LEU A 154 -14.24 8.65 15.55
C LEU A 154 -15.53 8.65 16.37
N GLU A 155 -15.86 7.52 16.99
CA GLU A 155 -17.08 7.35 17.78
C GLU A 155 -17.09 8.19 19.05
N ARG A 156 -15.92 8.40 19.68
CA ARG A 156 -15.82 9.12 20.96
C ARG A 156 -15.59 10.62 20.78
N GLU A 157 -14.71 10.99 19.86
CA GLU A 157 -14.13 12.32 19.80
C GLU A 157 -14.28 12.99 18.42
N GLY A 158 -14.76 12.23 17.43
CA GLY A 158 -14.89 12.67 16.05
C GLY A 158 -13.58 12.67 15.26
N PHE A 159 -13.70 12.84 13.93
CA PHE A 159 -12.57 12.73 13.02
C PHE A 159 -11.49 13.80 13.24
N ARG A 160 -11.85 15.00 13.68
CA ARG A 160 -10.91 16.11 13.94
C ARG A 160 -9.92 15.75 15.04
N THR A 161 -10.41 15.23 16.15
CA THR A 161 -9.60 14.77 17.28
C THR A 161 -8.76 13.56 16.89
N ALA A 162 -9.30 12.63 16.07
CA ALA A 162 -8.54 11.50 15.55
C ALA A 162 -7.32 11.97 14.76
N PHE A 163 -7.45 12.94 13.84
CA PHE A 163 -6.32 13.49 13.11
C PHE A 163 -5.33 14.26 14.01
N LEU A 164 -5.79 14.97 15.02
CA LEU A 164 -4.90 15.62 16.01
C LEU A 164 -4.09 14.58 16.81
N ALA A 165 -4.72 13.47 17.22
CA ALA A 165 -4.03 12.36 17.85
C ALA A 165 -2.95 11.75 16.93
N TYR A 166 -3.23 11.64 15.63
CA TYR A 166 -2.26 11.18 14.64
C TYR A 166 -1.09 12.16 14.47
N ALA A 167 -1.37 13.47 14.50
CA ALA A 167 -0.29 14.47 14.49
C ALA A 167 0.64 14.28 15.69
N VAL A 168 0.08 14.04 16.89
CA VAL A 168 0.87 13.75 18.10
C VAL A 168 1.71 12.48 17.93
N LEU A 169 1.16 11.40 17.35
CA LEU A 169 1.90 10.16 17.08
C LEU A 169 3.11 10.41 16.15
N HIS A 170 2.94 11.23 15.12
CA HIS A 170 4.05 11.55 14.23
C HIS A 170 5.17 12.35 14.94
N VAL A 171 4.82 13.29 15.82
CA VAL A 171 5.79 14.09 16.57
C VAL A 171 6.39 13.31 17.73
N ALA A 172 5.58 12.58 18.49
CA ALA A 172 6.01 11.92 19.72
C ALA A 172 6.64 10.53 19.48
N VAL A 173 6.30 9.86 18.40
CA VAL A 173 6.80 8.51 18.09
C VAL A 173 7.67 8.50 16.83
N CYS A 174 7.13 8.87 15.66
CA CYS A 174 7.85 8.72 14.40
C CYS A 174 9.09 9.64 14.33
N LEU A 175 8.95 10.90 14.72
CA LEU A 175 10.06 11.86 14.67
C LEU A 175 11.24 11.44 15.55
N PRO A 176 11.07 11.09 16.84
CA PRO A 176 12.17 10.59 17.66
C PRO A 176 12.80 9.30 17.12
N LEU A 177 11.99 8.34 16.64
CA LEU A 177 12.50 7.11 16.03
C LEU A 177 13.38 7.42 14.81
N HIS A 178 12.97 8.34 13.94
CA HIS A 178 13.73 8.72 12.77
C HIS A 178 15.02 9.48 13.14
N LEU A 179 14.97 10.38 14.12
CA LEU A 179 16.13 11.16 14.54
C LEU A 179 17.16 10.34 15.31
N LEU A 180 16.70 9.47 16.21
CA LEU A 180 17.57 8.75 17.15
C LEU A 180 18.04 7.39 16.61
N CYS A 181 17.18 6.67 15.86
CA CYS A 181 17.47 5.32 15.45
C CYS A 181 17.99 5.20 14.01
N VAL A 182 17.72 6.17 13.13
CA VAL A 182 18.20 6.12 11.74
C VAL A 182 19.59 6.76 11.65
N PRO A 183 20.61 6.07 11.05
CA PRO A 183 21.93 6.65 10.84
C PRO A 183 21.90 7.92 9.98
N GLY A 184 22.69 8.93 10.35
CA GLY A 184 22.74 10.21 9.63
C GLY A 184 23.70 10.23 8.44
N THR A 185 24.54 9.22 8.29
CA THR A 185 25.57 9.14 7.25
C THR A 185 25.26 8.05 6.26
N VAL A 186 25.54 8.30 4.98
CA VAL A 186 25.54 7.29 3.92
C VAL A 186 26.82 6.49 4.07
N ALA A 187 26.73 5.20 4.41
CA ALA A 187 27.87 4.33 4.28
C ALA A 187 28.16 4.16 2.78
N ALA A 188 29.35 4.52 2.32
CA ALA A 188 29.79 4.22 0.98
C ALA A 188 29.92 2.69 0.86
N HIS A 189 28.87 2.03 0.41
CA HIS A 189 28.96 0.62 0.02
C HIS A 189 29.37 0.61 -1.45
N GLY A 190 30.60 0.17 -1.70
CA GLY A 190 31.04 -0.17 -3.04
C GLY A 190 30.14 -1.23 -3.65
N ASP A 191 30.09 -1.29 -4.97
CA ASP A 191 29.32 -2.21 -5.80
C ASP A 191 29.53 -3.69 -5.43
N ALA A 192 28.91 -4.14 -4.34
CA ALA A 192 28.93 -5.52 -3.92
C ALA A 192 27.62 -6.21 -4.29
N ASP A 193 27.31 -6.29 -5.58
CA ASP A 193 26.23 -7.16 -6.06
C ASP A 193 26.52 -7.75 -7.44
N ALA A 194 27.67 -8.40 -7.56
CA ALA A 194 28.03 -9.20 -8.73
C ALA A 194 27.95 -10.72 -8.49
N GLY A 195 27.23 -11.19 -7.46
CA GLY A 195 27.32 -12.57 -7.01
C GLY A 195 26.02 -13.33 -6.81
N ALA A 196 24.99 -13.17 -7.63
CA ALA A 196 23.87 -14.09 -7.61
C ALA A 196 23.89 -14.99 -8.85
N ALA A 197 24.17 -16.28 -8.62
CA ALA A 197 24.27 -17.32 -9.64
C ALA A 197 23.13 -17.23 -10.67
N LEU A 198 23.52 -17.27 -11.94
CA LEU A 198 22.64 -17.34 -13.11
C LEU A 198 21.81 -18.63 -13.03
N ALA A 199 20.50 -18.50 -12.83
CA ALA A 199 19.59 -19.57 -13.16
C ALA A 199 19.67 -19.84 -14.67
N PRO A 200 19.49 -21.10 -15.14
CA PRO A 200 19.58 -21.45 -16.55
C PRO A 200 18.63 -20.58 -17.37
N ALA A 201 19.13 -20.12 -18.52
CA ALA A 201 18.41 -19.24 -19.43
C ALA A 201 17.11 -19.94 -19.88
N ARG A 202 15.97 -19.37 -19.46
CA ARG A 202 14.66 -19.73 -20.00
C ARG A 202 14.56 -19.14 -21.42
N GLU A 203 13.80 -19.77 -22.29
CA GLU A 203 13.50 -19.18 -23.59
C GLU A 203 13.00 -17.71 -23.40
N PRO A 204 13.46 -16.78 -24.25
CA PRO A 204 13.04 -15.39 -24.11
C PRO A 204 11.51 -15.30 -24.22
N PRO A 205 10.85 -14.64 -23.26
CA PRO A 205 9.40 -14.53 -23.28
C PRO A 205 8.94 -13.75 -24.53
N PRO A 206 7.73 -14.01 -25.04
CA PRO A 206 7.22 -13.31 -26.21
C PRO A 206 7.19 -11.79 -25.97
N PRO A 207 7.34 -10.96 -27.00
CA PRO A 207 7.36 -9.49 -26.87
C PRO A 207 6.12 -8.91 -26.14
N SER A 208 4.97 -9.59 -26.24
CA SER A 208 3.73 -9.21 -25.58
C SER A 208 3.70 -9.55 -24.08
N ALA A 209 4.56 -10.42 -23.57
CA ALA A 209 4.56 -10.87 -22.18
C ALA A 209 4.70 -9.69 -21.19
N LEU A 210 5.53 -8.70 -21.52
CA LEU A 210 5.71 -7.50 -20.69
C LEU A 210 4.40 -6.68 -20.57
N ALA A 211 3.68 -6.53 -21.68
CA ALA A 211 2.41 -5.79 -21.69
C ALA A 211 1.33 -6.50 -20.85
N TRP A 212 1.21 -7.84 -20.99
CA TRP A 212 0.30 -8.65 -20.22
C TRP A 212 0.64 -8.63 -18.72
N LEU A 213 1.92 -8.75 -18.38
CA LEU A 213 2.36 -8.65 -16.99
C LEU A 213 2.08 -7.25 -16.42
N ALA A 214 2.38 -6.20 -17.19
CA ALA A 214 2.09 -4.82 -16.79
C ALA A 214 0.59 -4.63 -16.51
N GLY A 215 -0.29 -5.10 -17.40
CA GLY A 215 -1.74 -5.03 -17.22
C GLY A 215 -2.21 -5.72 -15.93
N ALA A 216 -1.72 -6.93 -15.66
CA ALA A 216 -2.04 -7.66 -14.44
C ALA A 216 -1.60 -6.91 -13.18
N LEU A 217 -0.36 -6.41 -13.16
CA LEU A 217 0.20 -5.66 -12.02
C LEU A 217 -0.49 -4.30 -11.82
N VAL A 218 -0.87 -3.63 -12.91
CA VAL A 218 -1.64 -2.38 -12.89
C VAL A 218 -2.98 -2.58 -12.23
N PHE A 219 -3.72 -3.64 -12.61
CA PHE A 219 -4.98 -3.94 -11.96
C PHE A 219 -4.79 -4.34 -10.49
N GLY A 220 -3.76 -5.14 -10.16
CA GLY A 220 -3.44 -5.46 -8.77
C GLY A 220 -3.19 -4.21 -7.92
N ALA A 221 -2.47 -3.23 -8.45
CA ALA A 221 -2.22 -1.94 -7.78
C ALA A 221 -3.50 -1.10 -7.66
N PHE A 222 -4.34 -1.09 -8.71
CA PHE A 222 -5.65 -0.45 -8.70
C PHE A 222 -6.56 -1.05 -7.61
N ALA A 223 -6.74 -2.37 -7.62
CA ALA A 223 -7.58 -3.08 -6.67
C ALA A 223 -7.10 -2.86 -5.22
N ALA A 224 -5.78 -2.90 -4.99
CA ALA A 224 -5.21 -2.64 -3.67
C ALA A 224 -5.56 -1.26 -3.13
N SER A 225 -5.46 -0.22 -3.96
CA SER A 225 -5.77 1.16 -3.57
C SER A 225 -7.28 1.39 -3.44
N ALA A 226 -8.07 0.90 -4.39
CA ALA A 226 -9.53 1.01 -4.39
C ALA A 226 -10.15 0.33 -3.16
N ILE A 227 -9.79 -0.92 -2.89
CA ILE A 227 -10.29 -1.66 -1.72
C ILE A 227 -9.83 -1.00 -0.43
N SER A 228 -8.57 -0.57 -0.33
CA SER A 228 -8.08 0.10 0.89
C SER A 228 -8.82 1.40 1.20
N ALA A 229 -9.28 2.13 0.18
CA ALA A 229 -10.01 3.39 0.35
C ALA A 229 -11.50 3.18 0.63
N HIS A 230 -12.12 2.18 -0.01
CA HIS A 230 -13.58 2.02 -0.02
C HIS A 230 -14.07 0.77 0.72
N LEU A 231 -13.22 0.01 1.43
CA LEU A 231 -13.61 -1.27 2.02
C LEU A 231 -14.82 -1.13 2.93
N VAL A 232 -14.78 -0.18 3.87
CA VAL A 232 -15.89 0.05 4.81
C VAL A 232 -17.16 0.39 4.03
N THR A 233 -17.05 1.30 3.07
CA THR A 233 -18.15 1.70 2.18
C THR A 233 -18.75 0.51 1.41
N LEU A 234 -17.91 -0.37 0.86
CA LEU A 234 -18.35 -1.55 0.10
C LEU A 234 -19.02 -2.61 0.99
N LEU A 235 -18.50 -2.82 2.20
CA LEU A 235 -19.05 -3.79 3.14
C LEU A 235 -20.37 -3.32 3.77
N THR A 236 -20.50 -2.03 4.07
CA THR A 236 -21.73 -1.47 4.65
C THR A 236 -22.90 -1.42 3.66
N ALA A 237 -22.64 -1.43 2.34
CA ALA A 237 -23.67 -1.57 1.32
C ALA A 237 -24.51 -2.86 1.46
N GLY A 238 -23.92 -3.92 2.00
CA GLY A 238 -24.59 -5.17 2.28
C GLY A 238 -25.44 -5.19 3.56
N GLY A 239 -25.67 -4.01 4.17
CA GLY A 239 -26.46 -3.89 5.42
C GLY A 239 -25.66 -4.12 6.71
N ARG A 240 -24.33 -4.13 6.65
CA ARG A 240 -23.45 -4.31 7.82
C ARG A 240 -23.27 -3.03 8.61
N GLY A 241 -23.08 -3.17 9.91
CA GLY A 241 -22.60 -2.08 10.76
C GLY A 241 -21.14 -1.71 10.46
N ILE A 242 -20.78 -0.45 10.67
CA ILE A 242 -19.41 0.06 10.45
C ILE A 242 -18.40 -0.74 11.28
N GLY A 243 -18.71 -1.04 12.56
CA GLY A 243 -17.84 -1.81 13.45
C GLY A 243 -17.51 -3.20 12.88
N GLU A 244 -18.51 -3.90 12.32
CA GLU A 244 -18.32 -5.21 11.67
C GLU A 244 -17.44 -5.09 10.43
N ALA A 245 -17.65 -4.08 9.59
CA ALA A 245 -16.83 -3.82 8.41
C ALA A 245 -15.37 -3.54 8.78
N VAL A 246 -15.13 -2.81 9.87
CA VAL A 246 -13.78 -2.56 10.40
C VAL A 246 -13.14 -3.84 10.91
N LEU A 247 -13.87 -4.69 11.65
CA LEU A 247 -13.36 -5.99 12.12
C LEU A 247 -12.94 -6.91 10.95
N ILE A 248 -13.74 -6.95 9.89
CA ILE A 248 -13.39 -7.68 8.67
C ILE A 248 -12.10 -7.11 8.04
N GLY A 249 -11.99 -5.80 7.98
CA GLY A 249 -10.79 -5.12 7.46
C GLY A 249 -9.52 -5.41 8.27
N MET A 250 -9.64 -5.59 9.58
CA MET A 250 -8.49 -5.96 10.43
C MET A 250 -7.81 -7.27 10.00
N LEU A 251 -8.54 -8.17 9.33
CA LEU A 251 -7.97 -9.44 8.83
C LEU A 251 -6.98 -9.23 7.68
N PHE A 252 -7.02 -8.10 6.98
CA PHE A 252 -6.09 -7.83 5.88
C PHE A 252 -4.64 -7.88 6.32
N GLY A 253 -4.31 -7.23 7.43
CA GLY A 253 -2.94 -7.17 7.95
C GLY A 253 -2.34 -8.54 8.24
N PRO A 254 -2.91 -9.33 9.16
CA PRO A 254 -2.43 -10.66 9.47
C PRO A 254 -2.33 -11.58 8.25
N MET A 255 -3.32 -11.54 7.36
CA MET A 255 -3.32 -12.38 6.16
C MET A 255 -2.30 -11.94 5.11
N GLN A 256 -1.98 -10.64 5.01
CA GLN A 256 -0.84 -10.17 4.22
C GLN A 256 0.49 -10.70 4.79
N VAL A 257 0.62 -10.72 6.10
CA VAL A 257 1.81 -11.28 6.78
C VAL A 257 1.91 -12.78 6.50
N VAL A 258 0.80 -13.52 6.64
CA VAL A 258 0.74 -14.96 6.30
C VAL A 258 1.16 -15.18 4.84
N GLY A 259 0.63 -14.42 3.90
CA GLY A 259 0.99 -14.53 2.48
C GLY A 259 2.49 -14.33 2.23
N ARG A 260 3.11 -13.33 2.88
CA ARG A 260 4.55 -13.06 2.77
C ARG A 260 5.41 -14.14 3.43
N LEU A 261 5.00 -14.64 4.60
CA LEU A 261 5.69 -15.72 5.28
C LEU A 261 5.61 -17.02 4.49
N MET A 262 4.47 -17.34 3.93
CA MET A 262 4.30 -18.52 3.08
C MET A 262 5.15 -18.42 1.81
N GLU A 263 5.13 -17.26 1.13
CA GLU A 263 5.99 -17.04 -0.03
C GLU A 263 7.46 -17.23 0.32
N PHE A 264 7.92 -16.66 1.44
CA PHE A 264 9.28 -16.82 1.92
C PHE A 264 9.62 -18.28 2.26
N ALA A 265 8.75 -18.96 3.00
CA ALA A 265 8.97 -20.34 3.43
C ALA A 265 9.01 -21.33 2.25
N PHE A 266 8.19 -21.10 1.25
CA PHE A 266 8.09 -21.97 0.07
C PHE A 266 8.91 -21.49 -1.13
N ALA A 267 9.65 -20.38 -1.03
CA ALA A 267 10.45 -19.79 -2.13
C ALA A 267 11.51 -20.75 -2.73
N ARG A 268 11.92 -21.78 -1.98
CA ARG A 268 12.83 -22.84 -2.47
C ARG A 268 12.12 -23.94 -3.28
N ARG A 269 10.79 -24.08 -3.14
CA ARG A 269 9.98 -25.15 -3.76
C ARG A 269 8.99 -24.62 -4.79
N VAL A 270 8.63 -23.34 -4.70
CA VAL A 270 7.64 -22.68 -5.55
C VAL A 270 8.33 -21.54 -6.27
N SER A 271 8.26 -21.51 -7.60
CA SER A 271 8.82 -20.42 -8.41
C SER A 271 8.04 -19.12 -8.17
N ALA A 272 8.67 -17.96 -8.44
CA ALA A 272 7.98 -16.68 -8.33
C ALA A 272 6.77 -16.60 -9.28
N ILE A 273 6.88 -17.22 -10.46
CA ILE A 273 5.78 -17.33 -11.43
C ILE A 273 4.60 -18.11 -10.84
N ALA A 274 4.86 -19.25 -10.18
CA ALA A 274 3.80 -20.04 -9.57
C ALA A 274 3.17 -19.30 -8.38
N ALA A 275 3.96 -18.65 -7.53
CA ALA A 275 3.48 -17.81 -6.44
C ALA A 275 2.60 -16.67 -6.95
N GLY A 276 3.02 -15.98 -8.01
CA GLY A 276 2.22 -14.96 -8.68
C GLY A 276 0.90 -15.50 -9.25
N THR A 277 0.91 -16.72 -9.82
CA THR A 277 -0.31 -17.38 -10.32
C THR A 277 -1.31 -17.61 -9.19
N ILE A 278 -0.84 -18.16 -8.06
CA ILE A 278 -1.67 -18.39 -6.87
C ILE A 278 -2.23 -17.06 -6.34
N ALA A 279 -1.40 -16.03 -6.29
CA ALA A 279 -1.80 -14.72 -5.77
C ALA A 279 -2.86 -14.03 -6.65
N PHE A 280 -2.70 -14.04 -7.99
CA PHE A 280 -3.71 -13.48 -8.88
C PHE A 280 -4.99 -14.31 -8.90
N ALA A 281 -4.92 -15.65 -8.79
CA ALA A 281 -6.09 -16.50 -8.62
C ALA A 281 -6.83 -16.19 -7.31
N ALA A 282 -6.10 -16.10 -6.20
CA ALA A 282 -6.67 -15.74 -4.89
C ALA A 282 -7.31 -14.34 -4.91
N LEU A 283 -6.67 -13.36 -5.59
CA LEU A 283 -7.24 -12.03 -5.78
C LEU A 283 -8.55 -12.08 -6.58
N ALA A 284 -8.59 -12.81 -7.69
CA ALA A 284 -9.79 -12.94 -8.51
C ALA A 284 -10.94 -13.60 -7.72
N VAL A 285 -10.65 -14.69 -6.99
CA VAL A 285 -11.64 -15.36 -6.14
C VAL A 285 -12.11 -14.42 -5.02
N ALA A 286 -11.21 -13.72 -4.35
CA ALA A 286 -11.57 -12.76 -3.30
C ALA A 286 -12.53 -11.68 -3.83
N LEU A 287 -12.21 -11.06 -4.96
CA LEU A 287 -13.05 -10.03 -5.55
C LEU A 287 -14.41 -10.58 -6.05
N ALA A 288 -14.45 -11.82 -6.52
CA ALA A 288 -15.71 -12.48 -6.84
C ALA A 288 -16.55 -12.76 -5.57
N LEU A 289 -15.93 -13.23 -4.49
CA LEU A 289 -16.61 -13.41 -3.20
C LEU A 289 -17.19 -12.10 -2.68
N LEU A 290 -16.48 -10.98 -2.85
CA LEU A 290 -16.95 -9.67 -2.40
C LEU A 290 -18.32 -9.30 -3.02
N THR A 291 -18.65 -9.78 -4.22
CA THR A 291 -19.97 -9.55 -4.85
C THR A 291 -21.09 -10.30 -4.15
N GLN A 292 -20.77 -11.34 -3.38
CA GLN A 292 -21.75 -12.21 -2.68
C GLN A 292 -21.86 -11.89 -1.19
N VAL A 293 -21.03 -10.98 -0.66
CA VAL A 293 -21.00 -10.59 0.74
C VAL A 293 -22.24 -9.76 1.09
N ARG A 294 -23.38 -10.43 1.30
CA ARG A 294 -24.66 -9.85 1.73
C ARG A 294 -25.00 -10.36 3.14
N GLY A 295 -24.56 -9.65 4.18
CA GLY A 295 -24.93 -10.01 5.55
C GLY A 295 -24.19 -11.22 6.15
N ASP A 296 -23.46 -12.05 5.39
CA ASP A 296 -22.73 -13.22 5.85
C ASP A 296 -21.31 -12.83 6.31
N PHE A 297 -21.06 -12.89 7.63
CA PHE A 297 -19.77 -12.56 8.23
C PHE A 297 -18.66 -13.54 7.78
N ALA A 298 -18.96 -14.84 7.70
CA ALA A 298 -17.96 -15.84 7.34
C ALA A 298 -17.47 -15.62 5.90
N LEU A 299 -18.37 -15.29 4.99
CA LEU A 299 -18.03 -15.00 3.59
C LEU A 299 -17.21 -13.71 3.47
N ALA A 300 -17.54 -12.68 4.26
CA ALA A 300 -16.77 -11.44 4.31
C ALA A 300 -15.38 -11.65 4.91
N ALA A 301 -15.27 -12.46 5.95
CA ALA A 301 -13.98 -12.84 6.55
C ALA A 301 -13.13 -13.67 5.58
N LEU A 302 -13.75 -14.59 4.84
CA LEU A 302 -13.08 -15.37 3.78
C LEU A 302 -12.56 -14.46 2.66
N PHE A 303 -13.39 -13.52 2.18
CA PHE A 303 -12.94 -12.48 1.25
C PHE A 303 -11.71 -11.75 1.79
N ALA A 304 -11.80 -11.22 3.02
CA ALA A 304 -10.73 -10.45 3.63
C ALA A 304 -9.44 -11.26 3.79
N GLY A 305 -9.58 -12.53 4.18
CA GLY A 305 -8.48 -13.47 4.30
C GLY A 305 -7.78 -13.74 2.98
N LEU A 306 -8.52 -14.11 1.95
CA LEU A 306 -7.98 -14.37 0.61
C LEU A 306 -7.39 -13.12 -0.03
N TYR A 307 -8.08 -11.99 0.10
CA TYR A 307 -7.59 -10.71 -0.40
C TYR A 307 -6.29 -10.28 0.27
N GLY A 308 -6.25 -10.36 1.61
CA GLY A 308 -5.05 -10.05 2.39
C GLY A 308 -3.87 -10.93 1.98
N PHE A 309 -4.08 -12.25 1.92
CA PHE A 309 -3.10 -13.23 1.45
C PHE A 309 -2.57 -12.87 0.04
N ALA A 310 -3.48 -12.67 -0.92
CA ALA A 310 -3.14 -12.33 -2.29
C ALA A 310 -2.28 -11.04 -2.35
N ASN A 311 -2.69 -9.99 -1.65
CA ASN A 311 -1.97 -8.72 -1.63
C ASN A 311 -0.58 -8.85 -0.96
N GLY A 312 -0.47 -9.69 0.07
CA GLY A 312 0.81 -10.03 0.68
C GLY A 312 1.80 -10.65 -0.30
N VAL A 313 1.38 -11.68 -1.03
CA VAL A 313 2.20 -12.36 -2.05
C VAL A 313 2.50 -11.45 -3.25
N LEU A 314 1.49 -10.70 -3.75
CA LEU A 314 1.66 -9.78 -4.88
C LEU A 314 2.68 -8.68 -4.58
N THR A 315 2.80 -8.26 -3.33
CA THR A 315 3.82 -7.28 -2.92
C THR A 315 5.24 -7.78 -3.22
N ILE A 316 5.50 -9.08 -3.09
CA ILE A 316 6.79 -9.70 -3.41
C ILE A 316 6.85 -10.05 -4.90
N ALA A 317 5.78 -10.63 -5.45
CA ALA A 317 5.71 -11.09 -6.83
C ALA A 317 5.98 -9.97 -7.85
N ARG A 318 5.55 -8.73 -7.58
CA ARG A 318 5.83 -7.57 -8.46
C ARG A 318 7.32 -7.29 -8.67
N GLY A 319 8.18 -7.74 -7.74
CA GLY A 319 9.64 -7.66 -7.88
C GLY A 319 10.25 -8.96 -8.41
N THR A 320 9.79 -10.12 -7.93
CA THR A 320 10.43 -11.41 -8.24
C THR A 320 10.00 -11.99 -9.58
N VAL A 321 8.76 -11.85 -10.00
CA VAL A 321 8.25 -12.36 -11.28
C VAL A 321 8.93 -11.73 -12.50
N PRO A 322 9.11 -10.40 -12.58
CA PRO A 322 9.85 -9.81 -13.69
C PRO A 322 11.30 -10.29 -13.78
N ALA A 323 11.96 -10.52 -12.64
CA ALA A 323 13.33 -11.04 -12.60
C ALA A 323 13.41 -12.48 -13.13
N GLU A 324 12.42 -13.33 -12.82
CA GLU A 324 12.36 -14.71 -13.29
C GLU A 324 11.99 -14.81 -14.79
N LEU A 325 11.09 -13.94 -15.28
CA LEU A 325 10.64 -13.95 -16.68
C LEU A 325 11.63 -13.31 -17.64
N PHE A 326 12.16 -12.14 -17.30
CA PHE A 326 12.95 -11.30 -18.22
C PHE A 326 14.44 -11.28 -17.88
N GLY A 327 14.83 -11.99 -16.82
CA GLY A 327 16.20 -11.99 -16.33
C GLY A 327 16.55 -10.71 -15.56
N ARG A 328 17.81 -10.66 -15.09
CA ARG A 328 18.31 -9.54 -14.27
C ARG A 328 19.04 -8.45 -15.06
N ARG A 329 19.23 -8.65 -16.38
CA ARG A 329 19.87 -7.65 -17.23
C ARG A 329 18.96 -6.44 -17.39
N ALA A 330 19.45 -5.23 -17.08
CA ALA A 330 18.66 -3.99 -17.09
C ALA A 330 17.40 -4.04 -16.20
N TYR A 331 17.44 -4.80 -15.10
CA TYR A 331 16.31 -5.05 -14.20
C TYR A 331 15.71 -3.76 -13.62
N GLY A 332 16.54 -2.78 -13.26
CA GLY A 332 16.06 -1.47 -12.77
C GLY A 332 15.22 -0.73 -13.81
N THR A 333 15.62 -0.76 -15.08
CA THR A 333 14.85 -0.17 -16.19
C THR A 333 13.51 -0.89 -16.38
N LEU A 334 13.51 -2.22 -16.29
CA LEU A 334 12.32 -3.04 -16.40
C LEU A 334 11.32 -2.73 -15.26
N LEU A 335 11.81 -2.73 -14.03
CA LEU A 335 10.97 -2.37 -12.87
C LEU A 335 10.43 -0.94 -12.97
N GLY A 336 11.24 0.01 -13.43
CA GLY A 336 10.79 1.39 -13.65
C GLY A 336 9.66 1.50 -14.70
N ARG A 337 9.72 0.71 -15.77
CA ARG A 337 8.65 0.63 -16.77
C ARG A 337 7.36 0.04 -16.21
N LEU A 338 7.47 -0.98 -15.37
CA LEU A 338 6.33 -1.62 -14.71
C LEU A 338 5.75 -0.76 -13.57
N ALA A 339 6.58 -0.01 -12.86
CA ALA A 339 6.16 0.78 -11.70
C ALA A 339 5.31 2.00 -12.07
N ARG A 340 5.66 2.70 -13.16
CA ARG A 340 4.97 3.92 -13.58
C ARG A 340 3.46 3.76 -13.77
N PRO A 341 2.97 2.82 -14.60
CA PRO A 341 1.53 2.63 -14.77
C PRO A 341 0.83 2.13 -13.51
N GLN A 342 1.51 1.33 -12.67
CA GLN A 342 0.97 0.91 -11.38
C GLN A 342 0.76 2.10 -10.42
N LEU A 343 1.68 3.07 -10.43
CA LEU A 343 1.57 4.29 -9.65
C LEU A 343 0.36 5.13 -10.05
N VAL A 344 0.18 5.33 -11.36
CA VAL A 344 -0.98 6.06 -11.91
C VAL A 344 -2.28 5.32 -11.54
N ALA A 345 -2.33 4.01 -11.72
CA ALA A 345 -3.50 3.20 -11.38
C ALA A 345 -3.83 3.28 -9.89
N ARG A 346 -2.83 3.19 -9.01
CA ARG A 346 -3.00 3.33 -7.57
C ARG A 346 -3.54 4.71 -7.18
N ALA A 347 -3.01 5.77 -7.82
CA ALA A 347 -3.45 7.13 -7.54
C ALA A 347 -4.89 7.38 -8.01
N LEU A 348 -5.27 6.88 -9.18
CA LEU A 348 -6.60 7.09 -9.75
C LEU A 348 -7.68 6.19 -9.14
N ALA A 349 -7.32 5.05 -8.55
CA ALA A 349 -8.27 4.02 -8.13
C ALA A 349 -9.33 4.52 -7.13
N PRO A 350 -9.02 5.28 -6.06
CA PRO A 350 -10.04 5.76 -5.13
C PRO A 350 -11.03 6.70 -5.79
N PHE A 351 -10.55 7.61 -6.65
CA PHE A 351 -11.41 8.52 -7.40
C PHE A 351 -12.30 7.78 -8.41
N ALA A 352 -11.73 6.86 -9.18
CA ALA A 352 -12.47 6.11 -10.20
C ALA A 352 -13.57 5.25 -9.58
N LEU A 353 -13.26 4.57 -8.46
CA LEU A 353 -14.25 3.75 -7.76
C LEU A 353 -15.32 4.62 -7.09
N ALA A 354 -14.99 5.78 -6.53
CA ALA A 354 -15.95 6.74 -6.01
C ALA A 354 -16.94 7.20 -7.08
N ALA A 355 -16.46 7.48 -8.29
CA ALA A 355 -17.30 7.87 -9.42
C ALA A 355 -18.29 6.76 -9.79
N VAL A 356 -17.84 5.49 -9.81
CA VAL A 356 -18.72 4.34 -10.07
C VAL A 356 -19.76 4.18 -8.95
N ILE A 357 -19.35 4.29 -7.68
CA ILE A 357 -20.25 4.19 -6.51
C ILE A 357 -21.31 5.30 -6.54
N THR A 358 -20.97 6.49 -7.04
CA THR A 358 -21.91 7.61 -7.14
C THR A 358 -23.01 7.37 -8.18
N ILE A 359 -22.69 6.66 -9.27
CA ILE A 359 -23.64 6.33 -10.35
C ILE A 359 -24.56 5.19 -9.94
N ASP A 360 -24.05 4.25 -9.14
CA ASP A 360 -24.78 3.06 -8.68
C ASP A 360 -24.81 2.99 -7.14
N PRO A 361 -25.87 3.51 -6.50
CA PRO A 361 -26.00 3.51 -5.04
C PRO A 361 -25.94 2.11 -4.40
N ASP A 362 -26.41 1.08 -5.11
CA ASP A 362 -26.36 -0.32 -4.65
C ASP A 362 -24.95 -0.93 -4.75
N ARG A 363 -24.02 -0.18 -5.37
CA ARG A 363 -22.58 -0.54 -5.52
C ARG A 363 -22.35 -1.86 -6.27
N SER A 364 -23.38 -2.42 -6.88
CA SER A 364 -23.29 -3.68 -7.64
C SER A 364 -22.35 -3.54 -8.83
N LEU A 365 -22.39 -2.40 -9.53
CA LEU A 365 -21.50 -2.10 -10.66
C LEU A 365 -20.04 -2.02 -10.20
N ALA A 366 -19.76 -1.38 -9.05
CA ALA A 366 -18.43 -1.30 -8.48
C ALA A 366 -17.88 -2.69 -8.14
N LEU A 367 -18.70 -3.52 -7.47
CA LEU A 367 -18.34 -4.89 -7.10
C LEU A 367 -18.10 -5.78 -8.32
N VAL A 368 -18.99 -5.73 -9.31
CA VAL A 368 -18.86 -6.50 -10.57
C VAL A 368 -17.63 -6.05 -11.35
N THR A 369 -17.38 -4.75 -11.45
CA THR A 369 -16.20 -4.20 -12.13
C THR A 369 -14.90 -4.70 -11.49
N LEU A 370 -14.81 -4.71 -10.15
CA LEU A 370 -13.67 -5.25 -9.44
C LEU A 370 -13.52 -6.76 -9.67
N ALA A 371 -14.60 -7.52 -9.62
CA ALA A 371 -14.57 -8.97 -9.84
C ALA A 371 -14.13 -9.34 -11.26
N VAL A 372 -14.74 -8.72 -12.27
CA VAL A 372 -14.36 -8.91 -13.69
C VAL A 372 -12.90 -8.50 -13.92
N GLY A 373 -12.51 -7.34 -13.38
CA GLY A 373 -11.12 -6.89 -13.46
C GLY A 373 -10.13 -7.87 -12.82
N GLY A 374 -10.50 -8.49 -11.69
CA GLY A 374 -9.70 -9.53 -11.04
C GLY A 374 -9.49 -10.77 -11.93
N VAL A 375 -10.55 -11.24 -12.59
CA VAL A 375 -10.47 -12.35 -13.54
C VAL A 375 -9.61 -11.97 -14.74
N VAL A 376 -9.83 -10.79 -15.33
CA VAL A 376 -9.03 -10.29 -16.46
C VAL A 376 -7.54 -10.18 -16.08
N ALA A 377 -7.24 -9.68 -14.88
CA ALA A 377 -5.86 -9.60 -14.40
C ALA A 377 -5.22 -10.99 -14.23
N PHE A 378 -5.96 -11.95 -13.70
CA PHE A 378 -5.50 -13.34 -13.62
C PHE A 378 -5.21 -13.93 -15.01
N LEU A 379 -6.11 -13.75 -15.98
CA LEU A 379 -5.93 -14.23 -17.35
C LEU A 379 -4.76 -13.53 -18.05
N ALA A 380 -4.61 -12.23 -17.87
CA ALA A 380 -3.47 -11.45 -18.37
C ALA A 380 -2.16 -11.98 -17.78
N TYR A 381 -2.11 -12.20 -16.46
CA TYR A 381 -0.96 -12.80 -15.82
C TYR A 381 -0.62 -14.18 -16.38
N ARG A 382 -1.62 -15.05 -16.51
CA ARG A 382 -1.45 -16.39 -17.11
C ARG A 382 -0.92 -16.33 -18.54
N ARG A 383 -1.33 -15.31 -19.31
CA ARG A 383 -0.84 -15.11 -20.68
C ARG A 383 0.61 -14.56 -20.71
N ALA A 384 0.98 -13.78 -19.71
CA ALA A 384 2.34 -13.26 -19.58
C ALA A 384 3.39 -14.35 -19.27
N VAL A 385 2.97 -15.40 -18.55
CA VAL A 385 3.88 -16.43 -18.02
C VAL A 385 3.87 -17.75 -18.81
N ARG A 386 3.03 -17.84 -19.83
CA ARG A 386 3.03 -18.95 -20.81
C ARG A 386 4.09 -18.70 -21.86
#